data_1f72f82433225532cbb83149a9879124
#
_entry.id   1f72f82433225532cbb83149a9879124
#
_cell.length_a   1.000
_cell.length_b   1.000
_cell.length_c   1.000
_cell.angle_alpha   90.00
_cell.angle_beta   90.00
_cell.angle_gamma   90.00
#
_symmetry.space_group_name_H-M   'P 1'
#
loop_
_entity.id
_entity.type
_entity.pdbx_description
1 polymer ?
#
loop_
_entity_poly.entity_id
_entity_poly.type
_entity_poly.pdbx_seq_one_letter_code
_entity_poly.pdbx_strand_id
1 'polypeptide(L)'
;MKTVMKLLLLALFALIIFMPTDQIPRWMYWSLFILLFGVLYLYYRISYWVPLSAVQRTISQPVTFSLFVGKVPPMNSEDLVRGRLVITESDVQLYQMSRKKGQEHQAKLVWQVPIEEIKRFSIGRVIGLRNGITFHLADGDESKFVASSIRRHKQEIIHALGWDENQIE
;
A
#
# COMPACT_ATOMS: atom_id res chain seq x y z
N MET A 1 14.58 13.47 -6.43
CA MET A 1 14.74 12.71 -5.17
C MET A 1 14.75 11.18 -5.36
N LYS A 2 13.77 10.57 -6.02
CA LYS A 2 13.72 9.09 -6.22
C LYS A 2 14.92 8.53 -6.99
N THR A 3 15.39 9.22 -8.02
CA THR A 3 16.56 8.81 -8.83
C THR A 3 17.84 8.83 -7.99
N VAL A 4 18.04 9.87 -7.19
CA VAL A 4 19.20 9.98 -6.29
C VAL A 4 19.22 8.83 -5.28
N MET A 5 18.06 8.48 -4.69
CA MET A 5 17.98 7.34 -3.77
C MET A 5 18.24 5.98 -4.43
N LYS A 6 17.82 5.80 -5.71
CA LYS A 6 18.13 4.59 -6.47
C LYS A 6 19.64 4.48 -6.72
N LEU A 7 20.29 5.59 -7.10
CA LEU A 7 21.74 5.63 -7.29
C LEU A 7 22.49 5.36 -5.98
N LEU A 8 22.02 5.94 -4.87
CA LEU A 8 22.59 5.69 -3.55
C LEU A 8 22.47 4.21 -3.14
N LEU A 9 21.31 3.58 -3.36
CA LEU A 9 21.12 2.16 -3.11
C LEU A 9 22.04 1.29 -3.96
N LEU A 10 22.18 1.62 -5.25
CA LEU A 10 23.09 0.91 -6.16
C LEU A 10 24.54 1.06 -5.71
N ALA A 11 24.96 2.26 -5.33
CA ALA A 11 26.31 2.54 -4.85
C ALA A 11 26.61 1.77 -3.53
N LEU A 12 25.68 1.78 -2.58
CA LEU A 12 25.83 1.02 -1.33
C LEU A 12 25.89 -0.48 -1.59
N PHE A 13 25.07 -0.99 -2.48
CA PHE A 13 25.06 -2.41 -2.85
C PHE A 13 26.38 -2.82 -3.53
N ALA A 14 26.85 -2.01 -4.48
CA ALA A 14 28.14 -2.23 -5.12
C ALA A 14 29.30 -2.18 -4.11
N LEU A 15 29.27 -1.23 -3.19
CA LEU A 15 30.27 -1.11 -2.13
C LEU A 15 30.31 -2.36 -1.25
N ILE A 16 29.16 -2.92 -0.87
CA ILE A 16 29.09 -4.15 -0.06
C ILE A 16 29.67 -5.35 -0.82
N ILE A 17 29.43 -5.45 -2.14
CA ILE A 17 29.91 -6.60 -2.94
C ILE A 17 31.40 -6.51 -3.25
N PHE A 18 31.88 -5.31 -3.62
CA PHE A 18 33.24 -5.14 -4.11
C PHE A 18 34.26 -4.77 -3.04
N MET A 19 33.81 -4.50 -1.81
CA MET A 19 34.72 -4.15 -0.72
C MET A 19 35.43 -5.39 -0.16
N PRO A 20 36.76 -5.42 -0.13
CA PRO A 20 37.50 -6.55 0.41
C PRO A 20 37.27 -6.71 1.92
N THR A 21 36.63 -7.80 2.30
CA THR A 21 36.22 -8.08 3.70
C THR A 21 37.39 -8.22 4.66
N ASP A 22 38.58 -8.58 4.14
CA ASP A 22 39.80 -8.80 4.92
C ASP A 22 40.44 -7.52 5.46
N GLN A 23 40.11 -6.36 4.85
CA GLN A 23 40.68 -5.05 5.19
C GLN A 23 39.80 -4.23 6.14
N ILE A 24 38.57 -4.71 6.46
CA ILE A 24 37.61 -3.94 7.22
C ILE A 24 37.25 -4.65 8.51
N PRO A 25 37.13 -3.91 9.63
CA PRO A 25 36.59 -4.45 10.86
C PRO A 25 35.18 -5.02 10.63
N ARG A 26 34.90 -6.21 11.15
CA ARG A 26 33.61 -6.92 11.00
C ARG A 26 32.40 -6.05 11.37
N TRP A 27 32.50 -5.21 12.40
CA TRP A 27 31.39 -4.32 12.79
C TRP A 27 31.09 -3.26 11.73
N MET A 28 32.10 -2.75 11.03
CA MET A 28 31.94 -1.73 9.98
C MET A 28 31.24 -2.35 8.75
N TYR A 29 31.58 -3.60 8.41
CA TYR A 29 30.88 -4.34 7.36
C TYR A 29 29.39 -4.51 7.67
N TRP A 30 29.02 -4.89 8.89
CA TRP A 30 27.64 -5.00 9.31
C TRP A 30 26.89 -3.67 9.34
N SER A 31 27.58 -2.58 9.67
CA SER A 31 26.97 -1.24 9.64
C SER A 31 26.51 -0.80 8.24
N LEU A 32 27.20 -1.26 7.18
CA LEU A 32 26.78 -1.01 5.79
C LEU A 32 25.44 -1.68 5.47
N PHE A 33 25.18 -2.88 6.00
CA PHE A 33 23.86 -3.51 5.82
C PHE A 33 22.75 -2.73 6.53
N ILE A 34 23.00 -2.28 7.76
CA ILE A 34 22.04 -1.45 8.50
C ILE A 34 21.75 -0.17 7.70
N LEU A 35 22.76 0.46 7.15
CA LEU A 35 22.62 1.64 6.32
C LEU A 35 21.82 1.33 5.04
N LEU A 36 22.13 0.23 4.34
CA LEU A 36 21.40 -0.22 3.14
C LEU A 36 19.92 -0.43 3.44
N PHE A 37 19.57 -1.14 4.53
CA PHE A 37 18.19 -1.36 4.92
C PHE A 37 17.49 -0.06 5.33
N GLY A 38 18.19 0.85 6.01
CA GLY A 38 17.68 2.18 6.35
C GLY A 38 17.33 3.01 5.11
N VAL A 39 18.23 3.06 4.13
CA VAL A 39 18.00 3.75 2.85
C VAL A 39 16.88 3.09 2.05
N LEU A 40 16.82 1.75 2.03
CA LEU A 40 15.74 0.99 1.38
C LEU A 40 14.38 1.28 2.02
N TYR A 41 14.31 1.32 3.35
CA TYR A 41 13.10 1.69 4.09
C TYR A 41 12.65 3.11 3.78
N LEU A 42 13.57 4.08 3.77
CA LEU A 42 13.27 5.47 3.41
C LEU A 42 12.80 5.59 1.96
N TYR A 43 13.45 4.89 1.04
CA TYR A 43 13.02 4.83 -0.37
C TYR A 43 11.61 4.28 -0.49
N TYR A 44 11.30 3.18 0.20
CA TYR A 44 9.96 2.59 0.20
C TYR A 44 8.92 3.57 0.76
N ARG A 45 9.21 4.19 1.90
CA ARG A 45 8.33 5.16 2.53
C ARG A 45 8.04 6.37 1.63
N ILE A 46 9.07 6.97 1.03
CA ILE A 46 8.91 8.13 0.14
C ILE A 46 8.19 7.75 -1.16
N SER A 47 8.38 6.52 -1.64
CA SER A 47 7.84 6.11 -2.94
C SER A 47 6.38 5.66 -2.89
N TYR A 48 5.94 5.07 -1.78
CA TYR A 48 4.65 4.39 -1.72
C TYR A 48 3.75 4.85 -0.57
N TRP A 49 4.30 5.52 0.45
CA TRP A 49 3.51 5.94 1.59
C TRP A 49 2.55 7.08 1.21
N VAL A 50 1.27 6.91 1.55
CA VAL A 50 0.21 7.90 1.40
C VAL A 50 -0.26 8.30 2.80
N PRO A 51 0.09 9.50 3.31
CA PRO A 51 -0.37 9.94 4.62
C PRO A 51 -1.88 10.21 4.59
N LEU A 52 -2.58 9.89 5.68
CA LEU A 52 -4.02 10.12 5.80
C LEU A 52 -4.36 11.61 5.66
N SER A 53 -3.52 12.48 6.18
CA SER A 53 -3.69 13.94 6.07
C SER A 53 -3.71 14.46 4.63
N ALA A 54 -2.98 13.81 3.70
CA ALA A 54 -3.02 14.17 2.29
C ALA A 54 -4.34 13.72 1.63
N VAL A 55 -4.87 12.58 2.07
CA VAL A 55 -6.17 12.08 1.61
C VAL A 55 -7.31 12.93 2.13
N GLN A 56 -7.31 13.27 3.42
CA GLN A 56 -8.32 14.12 4.06
C GLN A 56 -8.42 15.52 3.45
N ARG A 57 -7.34 16.06 2.90
CA ARG A 57 -7.37 17.33 2.14
C ARG A 57 -8.04 17.22 0.79
N THR A 58 -8.19 16.01 0.27
CA THR A 58 -8.74 15.75 -1.07
C THR A 58 -10.19 15.29 -1.01
N ILE A 59 -10.59 14.68 0.10
CA ILE A 59 -11.95 14.16 0.31
C ILE A 59 -12.76 15.19 1.11
N SER A 60 -14.00 15.39 0.68
CA SER A 60 -14.97 16.25 1.38
C SER A 60 -15.74 15.49 2.48
N GLN A 61 -15.74 14.17 2.44
CA GLN A 61 -16.49 13.30 3.37
C GLN A 61 -15.62 12.83 4.54
N PRO A 62 -16.21 12.52 5.69
CA PRO A 62 -15.49 11.94 6.81
C PRO A 62 -14.96 10.55 6.44
N VAL A 63 -13.72 10.28 6.85
CA VAL A 63 -13.08 8.99 6.67
C VAL A 63 -13.42 8.10 7.87
N THR A 64 -14.18 7.03 7.64
CA THR A 64 -14.56 6.06 8.67
C THR A 64 -13.44 5.06 8.95
N PHE A 65 -12.77 4.59 7.89
CA PHE A 65 -11.66 3.63 8.01
C PHE A 65 -10.57 3.91 6.96
N SER A 66 -9.32 3.61 7.29
CA SER A 66 -8.24 3.70 6.31
C SER A 66 -7.13 2.68 6.55
N LEU A 67 -6.65 2.05 5.47
CA LEU A 67 -5.58 1.06 5.52
C LEU A 67 -4.65 1.21 4.32
N PHE A 68 -3.34 0.92 4.51
CA PHE A 68 -2.41 0.84 3.40
C PHE A 68 -2.50 -0.53 2.72
N VAL A 69 -2.77 -0.53 1.43
CA VAL A 69 -3.02 -1.74 0.64
C VAL A 69 -2.32 -1.71 -0.71
N GLY A 70 -2.26 -2.87 -1.36
CA GLY A 70 -1.92 -2.99 -2.77
C GLY A 70 -3.08 -3.56 -3.55
N LYS A 71 -3.71 -2.78 -4.45
CA LYS A 71 -4.73 -3.30 -5.35
C LYS A 71 -4.08 -4.21 -6.38
N VAL A 72 -4.68 -5.38 -6.59
CA VAL A 72 -4.27 -6.32 -7.62
C VAL A 72 -4.85 -5.85 -8.95
N PRO A 73 -4.04 -5.60 -9.98
CA PRO A 73 -4.55 -5.28 -11.29
C PRO A 73 -5.24 -6.50 -11.93
N PRO A 74 -6.16 -6.30 -12.87
CA PRO A 74 -6.90 -7.39 -13.52
C PRO A 74 -5.99 -8.35 -14.30
N MET A 75 -4.85 -7.89 -14.79
CA MET A 75 -3.83 -8.74 -15.41
C MET A 75 -2.74 -9.07 -14.39
N ASN A 76 -2.45 -10.36 -14.19
CA ASN A 76 -1.47 -10.87 -13.22
C ASN A 76 -0.01 -10.44 -13.49
N SER A 77 0.26 -9.80 -14.62
CA SER A 77 1.59 -9.35 -15.03
C SER A 77 1.94 -7.94 -14.57
N GLU A 78 0.99 -7.20 -14.01
CA GLU A 78 1.21 -5.84 -13.57
C GLU A 78 1.59 -5.75 -12.08
N ASP A 79 2.41 -4.76 -11.76
CA ASP A 79 2.77 -4.45 -10.37
C ASP A 79 1.55 -4.01 -9.56
N LEU A 80 1.51 -4.42 -8.29
CA LEU A 80 0.48 -3.99 -7.35
C LEU A 80 0.36 -2.45 -7.30
N VAL A 81 -0.85 -1.95 -7.48
CA VAL A 81 -1.18 -0.53 -7.33
C VAL A 81 -1.25 -0.20 -5.83
N ARG A 82 -0.12 0.19 -5.25
CA ARG A 82 0.00 0.46 -3.81
C ARG A 82 -0.55 1.83 -3.47
N GLY A 83 -1.36 1.89 -2.42
CA GLY A 83 -1.99 3.13 -1.99
C GLY A 83 -2.66 3.02 -0.62
N ARG A 84 -3.41 4.04 -0.25
CA ARG A 84 -4.25 4.03 0.95
C ARG A 84 -5.69 3.79 0.54
N LEU A 85 -6.24 2.67 0.97
CA LEU A 85 -7.67 2.38 0.92
C LEU A 85 -8.35 3.21 2.00
N VAL A 86 -9.44 3.84 1.63
CA VAL A 86 -10.27 4.66 2.52
C VAL A 86 -11.71 4.25 2.33
N ILE A 87 -12.43 4.06 3.43
CA ILE A 87 -13.87 3.85 3.45
C ILE A 87 -14.50 5.12 4.00
N THR A 88 -15.42 5.67 3.27
CA THR A 88 -16.28 6.79 3.66
C THR A 88 -17.70 6.26 3.92
N GLU A 89 -18.66 7.13 4.18
CA GLU A 89 -20.07 6.74 4.35
C GLU A 89 -20.71 6.21 3.06
N SER A 90 -20.21 6.62 1.89
CA SER A 90 -20.80 6.26 0.60
C SER A 90 -19.92 5.37 -0.28
N ASP A 91 -18.61 5.43 -0.11
CA ASP A 91 -17.66 4.87 -1.07
C ASP A 91 -16.47 4.16 -0.41
N VAL A 92 -15.94 3.19 -1.13
CA VAL A 92 -14.61 2.64 -0.91
C VAL A 92 -13.68 3.18 -1.98
N GLN A 93 -12.60 3.83 -1.57
CA GLN A 93 -11.71 4.60 -2.44
C GLN A 93 -10.25 4.21 -2.22
N LEU A 94 -9.44 4.21 -3.29
CA LEU A 94 -7.99 4.00 -3.22
C LEU A 94 -7.25 5.24 -3.68
N TYR A 95 -6.34 5.72 -2.85
CA TYR A 95 -5.52 6.89 -3.11
C TYR A 95 -4.05 6.55 -3.25
N GLN A 96 -3.39 7.20 -4.20
CA GLN A 96 -1.93 7.23 -4.35
C GLN A 96 -1.41 8.66 -4.22
N MET A 97 -0.13 8.81 -3.89
CA MET A 97 0.51 10.12 -4.01
C MET A 97 0.68 10.49 -5.49
N SER A 98 0.33 11.73 -5.82
CA SER A 98 0.54 12.25 -7.17
C SER A 98 2.01 12.19 -7.56
N ARG A 99 2.29 11.73 -8.79
CA ARG A 99 3.64 11.70 -9.36
C ARG A 99 3.94 12.93 -10.23
N LYS A 100 2.97 13.82 -10.39
CA LYS A 100 3.15 15.04 -11.18
C LYS A 100 4.02 16.03 -10.43
N LYS A 101 4.98 16.64 -11.16
CA LYS A 101 5.82 17.72 -10.65
C LYS A 101 4.93 18.89 -10.21
N GLY A 102 5.13 19.40 -8.99
CA GLY A 102 4.28 20.44 -8.40
C GLY A 102 3.07 19.95 -7.61
N GLN A 103 2.70 18.67 -7.70
CA GLN A 103 1.58 18.05 -6.96
C GLN A 103 2.06 16.88 -6.10
N GLU A 104 3.33 16.83 -5.75
CA GLU A 104 3.98 15.67 -5.09
C GLU A 104 3.42 15.39 -3.68
N HIS A 105 2.66 16.31 -3.09
CA HIS A 105 2.05 16.19 -1.76
C HIS A 105 0.53 15.99 -1.80
N GLN A 106 -0.05 15.85 -3.00
CA GLN A 106 -1.50 15.64 -3.15
C GLN A 106 -1.81 14.15 -3.34
N ALA A 107 -2.85 13.69 -2.65
CA ALA A 107 -3.40 12.38 -2.89
C ALA A 107 -4.21 12.40 -4.19
N LYS A 108 -4.03 11.38 -5.04
CA LYS A 108 -4.80 11.18 -6.26
C LYS A 108 -5.67 9.95 -6.11
N LEU A 109 -6.96 10.09 -6.37
CA LEU A 109 -7.89 8.98 -6.50
C LEU A 109 -7.50 8.12 -7.71
N VAL A 110 -7.34 6.82 -7.51
CA VAL A 110 -6.97 5.86 -8.56
C VAL A 110 -8.02 4.75 -8.75
N TRP A 111 -8.89 4.56 -7.76
CA TRP A 111 -9.99 3.62 -7.84
C TRP A 111 -11.08 4.02 -6.83
N GLN A 112 -12.34 3.81 -7.18
CA GLN A 112 -13.50 4.09 -6.35
C GLN A 112 -14.64 3.14 -6.71
N VAL A 113 -15.39 2.72 -5.68
CA VAL A 113 -16.63 1.96 -5.83
C VAL A 113 -17.60 2.43 -4.75
N PRO A 114 -18.87 2.74 -5.09
CA PRO A 114 -19.92 2.97 -4.12
C PRO A 114 -20.15 1.73 -3.24
N ILE A 115 -20.43 1.93 -1.95
CA ILE A 115 -20.69 0.82 -1.02
C ILE A 115 -21.92 0.01 -1.48
N GLU A 116 -22.90 0.66 -2.08
CA GLU A 116 -24.13 0.04 -2.62
C GLU A 116 -23.86 -0.98 -3.75
N GLU A 117 -22.76 -0.81 -4.49
CA GLU A 117 -22.34 -1.74 -5.54
C GLU A 117 -21.57 -2.95 -5.01
N ILE A 118 -21.20 -2.96 -3.73
CA ILE A 118 -20.49 -4.08 -3.11
C ILE A 118 -21.53 -5.07 -2.57
N LYS A 119 -21.62 -6.26 -3.15
CA LYS A 119 -22.55 -7.31 -2.68
C LYS A 119 -22.04 -8.03 -1.45
N ARG A 120 -20.74 -8.29 -1.41
CA ARG A 120 -20.08 -8.99 -0.29
C ARG A 120 -18.58 -8.72 -0.32
N PHE A 121 -17.90 -8.99 0.77
CA PHE A 121 -16.45 -9.05 0.78
C PHE A 121 -15.94 -10.28 1.49
N SER A 122 -14.77 -10.73 1.13
CA SER A 122 -14.09 -11.84 1.78
C SER A 122 -12.69 -11.43 2.23
N ILE A 123 -12.26 -11.94 3.40
CA ILE A 123 -10.91 -11.71 3.93
C ILE A 123 -10.17 -13.04 3.92
N GLY A 124 -9.13 -13.13 3.09
CA GLY A 124 -8.39 -14.37 2.91
C GLY A 124 -7.12 -14.19 2.10
N ARG A 125 -6.68 -15.28 1.48
CA ARG A 125 -5.57 -15.25 0.53
C ARG A 125 -6.03 -14.62 -0.78
N VAL A 126 -5.32 -13.62 -1.25
CA VAL A 126 -5.66 -12.90 -2.48
C VAL A 126 -4.70 -13.23 -3.61
N ILE A 127 -3.39 -13.22 -3.34
CA ILE A 127 -2.35 -13.63 -4.29
C ILE A 127 -1.31 -14.47 -3.55
N GLY A 128 -1.07 -15.69 -4.02
CA GLY A 128 -0.10 -16.61 -3.43
C GLY A 128 -0.35 -16.78 -1.92
N LEU A 129 0.64 -16.45 -1.09
CA LEU A 129 0.54 -16.51 0.38
C LEU A 129 0.12 -15.17 1.02
N ARG A 130 -0.21 -14.15 0.23
CA ARG A 130 -0.53 -12.82 0.76
C ARG A 130 -2.01 -12.71 1.10
N ASN A 131 -2.27 -12.31 2.34
CA ASN A 131 -3.63 -12.02 2.80
C ASN A 131 -4.10 -10.66 2.29
N GLY A 132 -5.41 -10.52 2.18
CA GLY A 132 -6.04 -9.29 1.73
C GLY A 132 -7.55 -9.33 1.85
N ILE A 133 -8.19 -8.41 1.17
CA ILE A 133 -9.65 -8.30 1.05
C ILE A 133 -10.02 -8.38 -0.43
N THR A 134 -11.09 -9.09 -0.72
CA THR A 134 -11.74 -9.11 -2.04
C THR A 134 -13.13 -8.54 -1.91
N PHE A 135 -13.43 -7.51 -2.66
CA PHE A 135 -14.79 -6.97 -2.81
C PHE A 135 -15.42 -7.59 -4.06
N HIS A 136 -16.59 -8.18 -3.90
CA HIS A 136 -17.41 -8.72 -4.98
C HIS A 136 -18.48 -7.69 -5.34
N LEU A 137 -18.44 -7.20 -6.57
CA LEU A 137 -19.28 -6.12 -7.02
C LEU A 137 -20.60 -6.63 -7.61
N ALA A 138 -21.55 -5.71 -7.77
CA ALA A 138 -22.89 -6.02 -8.29
C ALA A 138 -22.87 -6.51 -9.75
N ASP A 139 -21.93 -6.03 -10.55
CA ASP A 139 -21.70 -6.41 -11.95
C ASP A 139 -21.02 -7.80 -12.11
N GLY A 140 -20.60 -8.42 -11.01
CA GLY A 140 -19.89 -9.69 -10.98
C GLY A 140 -18.37 -9.55 -10.98
N ASP A 141 -17.83 -8.33 -11.08
CA ASP A 141 -16.41 -8.07 -10.99
C ASP A 141 -15.87 -8.22 -9.56
N GLU A 142 -14.57 -8.51 -9.47
CA GLU A 142 -13.87 -8.65 -8.21
C GLU A 142 -12.74 -7.62 -8.10
N SER A 143 -12.73 -6.86 -7.01
CA SER A 143 -11.63 -5.96 -6.69
C SER A 143 -10.82 -6.51 -5.52
N LYS A 144 -9.57 -6.90 -5.80
CA LYS A 144 -8.66 -7.58 -4.85
C LYS A 144 -7.61 -6.63 -4.31
N PHE A 145 -7.43 -6.65 -2.99
CA PHE A 145 -6.45 -5.82 -2.29
C PHE A 145 -5.62 -6.65 -1.33
N VAL A 146 -4.32 -6.52 -1.41
CA VAL A 146 -3.37 -7.18 -0.50
C VAL A 146 -3.07 -6.25 0.66
N ALA A 147 -3.21 -6.74 1.89
CA ALA A 147 -2.82 -6.04 3.11
C ALA A 147 -2.42 -7.02 4.19
N SER A 148 -1.22 -6.85 4.75
CA SER A 148 -0.68 -7.78 5.78
C SER A 148 -1.45 -7.74 7.10
N SER A 149 -2.03 -6.60 7.46
CA SER A 149 -2.76 -6.39 8.72
C SER A 149 -4.28 -6.55 8.60
N ILE A 150 -4.81 -6.94 7.43
CA ILE A 150 -6.25 -6.94 7.15
C ILE A 150 -7.08 -7.74 8.16
N ARG A 151 -6.58 -8.88 8.62
CA ARG A 151 -7.29 -9.72 9.59
C ARG A 151 -7.51 -9.05 10.92
N ARG A 152 -6.59 -8.16 11.35
CA ARG A 152 -6.70 -7.41 12.62
C ARG A 152 -7.77 -6.33 12.55
N HIS A 153 -8.07 -5.84 11.35
CA HIS A 153 -9.02 -4.76 11.11
C HIS A 153 -10.37 -5.27 10.57
N LYS A 154 -10.62 -6.59 10.66
CA LYS A 154 -11.87 -7.17 10.14
C LYS A 154 -13.12 -6.46 10.69
N GLN A 155 -13.20 -6.31 12.02
CA GLN A 155 -14.35 -5.69 12.69
C GLN A 155 -14.50 -4.20 12.34
N GLU A 156 -13.37 -3.48 12.25
CA GLU A 156 -13.38 -2.07 11.86
C GLU A 156 -13.89 -1.87 10.42
N ILE A 157 -13.54 -2.80 9.51
CA ILE A 157 -14.00 -2.77 8.12
C ILE A 157 -15.51 -3.05 8.04
N ILE A 158 -16.00 -4.04 8.78
CA ILE A 158 -17.43 -4.37 8.85
C ILE A 158 -18.22 -3.15 9.33
N HIS A 159 -17.79 -2.57 10.43
CA HIS A 159 -18.42 -1.38 10.98
C HIS A 159 -18.37 -0.18 10.01
N ALA A 160 -17.24 0.00 9.33
CA ALA A 160 -17.06 1.09 8.36
C ALA A 160 -17.94 0.93 7.10
N LEU A 161 -18.26 -0.32 6.72
CA LEU A 161 -19.16 -0.61 5.60
C LEU A 161 -20.66 -0.57 6.03
N GLY A 162 -20.93 -0.48 7.34
CA GLY A 162 -22.31 -0.54 7.88
C GLY A 162 -22.96 -1.93 7.73
N TRP A 163 -22.14 -3.00 7.72
CA TRP A 163 -22.60 -4.36 7.47
C TRP A 163 -22.70 -5.20 8.73
N ASP A 164 -23.58 -6.20 8.69
CA ASP A 164 -23.68 -7.24 9.72
C ASP A 164 -22.73 -8.41 9.42
N GLU A 165 -22.34 -9.16 10.45
CA GLU A 165 -21.44 -10.32 10.32
C GLU A 165 -21.95 -11.40 9.34
N ASN A 166 -23.25 -11.45 9.10
CA ASN A 166 -23.89 -12.42 8.19
C ASN A 166 -23.64 -12.16 6.69
N GLN A 167 -23.06 -11.01 6.34
CA GLN A 167 -22.74 -10.62 4.94
C GLN A 167 -21.29 -10.93 4.56
N ILE A 168 -20.57 -11.66 5.42
CA ILE A 168 -19.14 -11.96 5.30
C ILE A 168 -18.97 -13.46 5.03
N GLU A 169 -18.10 -13.81 4.06
CA GLU A 169 -17.54 -15.14 3.86
C GLU A 169 -16.13 -15.29 4.41
#